data_58f274ac178ac81730256f9de5e50fda
#
_entry.id   58f274ac178ac81730256f9de5e50fda
#
_cell.length_a   1.000
_cell.length_b   1.000
_cell.length_c   1.000
_cell.angle_alpha   90.00
_cell.angle_beta   90.00
_cell.angle_gamma   90.00
#
_symmetry.space_group_name_H-M   'P 1'
#
loop_
_entity.id
_entity.type
_entity.pdbx_description
1 polymer ?
#
loop_
_entity_poly.entity_id
_entity_poly.type
_entity_poly.pdbx_seq_one_letter_code
_entity_poly.pdbx_strand_id
1 'polypeptide(L)'
;MADYTTFNEIAVGDRFPETPLQFDVTESRVRDFLNATGNTDPAYGPESGRAPSMLAAVYLVDLLKARNSPPGGIHAKQSIRFSRALRVGERLSLSGEVVEKYVRRDRPYVVSGFTAADESGAVVACGTITSIWGRGE
;
A
#
# COMPACT_ATOMS: atom_id res chain seq x y z
N MET A 1 10.78 9.84 21.61
CA MET A 1 10.75 8.38 21.43
C MET A 1 9.64 8.01 20.47
N ALA A 2 9.97 7.25 19.46
CA ALA A 2 8.93 6.73 18.56
C ALA A 2 8.15 5.63 19.29
N ASP A 3 6.84 5.78 19.30
CA ASP A 3 5.94 4.83 19.95
C ASP A 3 5.43 3.85 18.87
N TYR A 4 6.13 2.74 18.75
CA TYR A 4 5.82 1.73 17.74
C TYR A 4 4.76 0.75 18.25
N THR A 5 3.93 0.27 17.33
CA THR A 5 2.98 -0.81 17.62
C THR A 5 3.72 -2.15 17.58
N THR A 6 3.78 -2.82 18.72
CA THR A 6 4.44 -4.14 18.82
C THR A 6 3.53 -5.25 18.29
N PHE A 7 4.13 -6.40 17.98
CA PHE A 7 3.37 -7.55 17.48
C PHE A 7 2.26 -7.98 18.45
N ASN A 8 2.53 -7.94 19.74
CA ASN A 8 1.55 -8.35 20.76
C ASN A 8 0.35 -7.41 20.85
N GLU A 9 0.55 -6.14 20.50
CA GLU A 9 -0.51 -5.11 20.51
C GLU A 9 -1.43 -5.22 19.30
N ILE A 10 -0.98 -5.87 18.22
CA ILE A 10 -1.77 -6.00 17.01
C ILE A 10 -2.89 -7.01 17.21
N ALA A 11 -4.09 -6.68 16.77
CA ALA A 11 -5.23 -7.60 16.77
C ALA A 11 -5.79 -7.72 15.35
N VAL A 12 -6.24 -8.91 15.00
CA VAL A 12 -6.99 -9.14 13.76
C VAL A 12 -8.24 -8.26 13.81
N GLY A 13 -8.48 -7.51 12.73
CA GLY A 13 -9.55 -6.53 12.65
C GLY A 13 -9.09 -5.09 12.86
N ASP A 14 -7.88 -4.87 13.33
CA ASP A 14 -7.32 -3.52 13.46
C ASP A 14 -7.26 -2.84 12.10
N ARG A 15 -7.76 -1.61 12.02
CA ARG A 15 -7.74 -0.79 10.80
C ARG A 15 -6.68 0.27 10.87
N PHE A 16 -6.11 0.60 9.73
CA PHE A 16 -5.10 1.64 9.60
C PHE A 16 -5.20 2.33 8.23
N PRO A 17 -5.01 3.65 8.15
CA PRO A 17 -5.06 4.59 9.28
C PRO A 17 -6.51 4.75 9.79
N GLU A 18 -6.70 5.50 10.86
CA GLU A 18 -8.05 5.74 11.42
C GLU A 18 -9.00 6.31 10.38
N THR A 19 -8.53 7.26 9.59
CA THR A 19 -9.24 7.78 8.42
C THR A 19 -8.48 7.36 7.17
N PRO A 20 -9.17 7.01 6.07
CA PRO A 20 -8.49 6.60 4.85
C PRO A 20 -7.46 7.63 4.38
N LEU A 21 -6.30 7.14 3.99
CA LEU A 21 -5.23 7.96 3.45
C LEU A 21 -5.58 8.39 2.02
N GLN A 22 -5.45 9.68 1.71
CA GLN A 22 -5.69 10.18 0.37
C GLN A 22 -4.40 10.15 -0.45
N PHE A 23 -4.51 9.70 -1.68
CA PHE A 23 -3.38 9.65 -2.62
C PHE A 23 -3.79 10.25 -3.95
N ASP A 24 -3.14 11.34 -4.34
CA ASP A 24 -3.41 12.00 -5.62
C ASP A 24 -2.50 11.42 -6.71
N VAL A 25 -3.11 10.95 -7.79
CA VAL A 25 -2.40 10.45 -8.98
C VAL A 25 -2.05 11.66 -9.84
N THR A 26 -1.00 12.38 -9.45
CA THR A 26 -0.57 13.60 -10.15
C THR A 26 0.28 13.27 -11.37
N GLU A 27 0.34 14.22 -12.32
CA GLU A 27 1.23 14.09 -13.49
C GLU A 27 2.69 13.89 -13.08
N SER A 28 3.15 14.62 -12.05
CA SER A 28 4.52 14.52 -11.59
C SER A 28 4.83 13.15 -10.99
N ARG A 29 3.90 12.59 -10.21
CA ARG A 29 4.08 11.24 -9.64
C ARG A 29 4.14 10.17 -10.74
N VAL A 30 3.28 10.28 -11.74
CA VAL A 30 3.27 9.34 -12.87
C VAL A 30 4.57 9.46 -13.66
N ARG A 31 4.98 10.68 -13.96
CA ARG A 31 6.23 10.94 -14.70
C ARG A 31 7.46 10.40 -13.93
N ASP A 32 7.54 10.68 -12.64
CA ASP A 32 8.64 10.21 -11.80
C ASP A 32 8.69 8.68 -11.74
N PHE A 33 7.53 8.04 -11.63
CA PHE A 33 7.45 6.58 -11.61
C PHE A 33 7.88 5.96 -12.95
N LEU A 34 7.43 6.52 -14.06
CA LEU A 34 7.84 6.06 -15.38
C LEU A 34 9.35 6.21 -15.59
N ASN A 35 9.90 7.34 -15.17
CA ASN A 35 11.34 7.58 -15.26
C ASN A 35 12.13 6.61 -14.37
N ALA A 36 11.68 6.39 -13.15
CA ALA A 36 12.36 5.50 -12.20
C ALA A 36 12.35 4.04 -12.66
N THR A 37 11.30 3.62 -13.38
CA THR A 37 11.18 2.25 -13.89
C THR A 37 11.69 2.09 -15.31
N GLY A 38 12.12 3.18 -15.96
CA GLY A 38 12.56 3.15 -17.35
C GLY A 38 11.44 2.83 -18.34
N ASN A 39 10.21 3.09 -17.96
CA ASN A 39 9.04 2.79 -18.80
C ASN A 39 8.80 3.93 -19.79
N THR A 40 8.95 3.63 -21.07
CA THR A 40 8.76 4.60 -22.17
C THR A 40 7.51 4.30 -23.00
N ASP A 41 6.65 3.40 -22.52
CA ASP A 41 5.43 3.04 -23.23
C ASP A 41 4.49 4.24 -23.38
N PRO A 42 4.12 4.63 -24.63
CA PRO A 42 3.24 5.77 -24.87
C PRO A 42 1.82 5.57 -24.35
N ALA A 43 1.45 4.36 -23.94
CA ALA A 43 0.16 4.09 -23.32
C ALA A 43 0.00 4.78 -21.97
N TYR A 44 1.11 5.18 -21.32
CA TYR A 44 1.11 5.82 -20.00
C TYR A 44 1.66 7.23 -20.07
N GLY A 45 1.17 8.06 -19.17
CA GLY A 45 1.66 9.41 -18.97
C GLY A 45 0.59 10.49 -19.14
N PRO A 46 0.98 11.78 -18.96
CA PRO A 46 0.02 12.89 -19.02
C PRO A 46 -0.77 12.97 -20.32
N GLU A 47 -0.15 12.66 -21.46
CA GLU A 47 -0.80 12.77 -22.76
C GLU A 47 -1.91 11.74 -22.95
N SER A 48 -1.68 10.49 -22.53
CA SER A 48 -2.68 9.43 -22.60
C SER A 48 -3.71 9.50 -21.46
N GLY A 49 -3.36 10.18 -20.38
CA GLY A 49 -4.17 10.25 -19.16
C GLY A 49 -4.15 8.98 -18.34
N ARG A 50 -3.29 8.00 -18.66
CA ARG A 50 -3.21 6.73 -17.96
C ARG A 50 -1.96 6.64 -17.09
N ALA A 51 -2.12 6.07 -15.91
CA ALA A 51 -1.01 5.74 -15.02
C ALA A 51 -0.85 4.21 -14.94
N PRO A 52 0.40 3.73 -14.84
CA PRO A 52 0.62 2.29 -14.65
C PRO A 52 -0.03 1.81 -13.34
N SER A 53 -0.68 0.66 -13.37
CA SER A 53 -1.30 0.07 -12.18
C SER A 53 -0.28 -0.17 -11.09
N MET A 54 0.96 -0.48 -11.43
CA MET A 54 2.05 -0.68 -10.46
C MET A 54 2.50 0.60 -9.75
N LEU A 55 1.87 1.75 -10.03
CA LEU A 55 1.98 2.92 -9.15
C LEU A 55 1.57 2.56 -7.71
N ALA A 56 0.86 1.44 -7.55
CA ALA A 56 0.56 0.85 -6.26
C ALA A 56 1.83 0.64 -5.39
N ALA A 57 2.98 0.39 -6.00
CA ALA A 57 4.23 0.27 -5.28
C ALA A 57 4.58 1.55 -4.51
N VAL A 58 4.10 2.71 -4.97
CA VAL A 58 4.29 4.00 -4.30
C VAL A 58 3.24 4.21 -3.20
N TYR A 59 1.95 4.11 -3.56
CA TYR A 59 0.91 4.43 -2.57
C TYR A 59 0.81 3.40 -1.45
N LEU A 60 1.17 2.15 -1.69
CA LEU A 60 1.18 1.14 -0.63
C LEU A 60 2.27 1.37 0.41
N VAL A 61 3.40 1.97 0.02
CA VAL A 61 4.43 2.36 0.99
C VAL A 61 3.86 3.37 1.98
N ASP A 62 3.13 4.36 1.50
CA ASP A 62 2.50 5.36 2.37
C ASP A 62 1.48 4.71 3.31
N LEU A 63 0.66 3.79 2.79
CA LEU A 63 -0.31 3.08 3.61
C LEU A 63 0.38 2.21 4.68
N LEU A 64 1.45 1.50 4.33
CA LEU A 64 2.17 0.65 5.27
C LEU A 64 2.82 1.44 6.40
N LYS A 65 3.26 2.66 6.15
CA LYS A 65 3.79 3.54 7.20
C LYS A 65 2.75 3.81 8.30
N ALA A 66 1.48 3.81 7.96
CA ALA A 66 0.40 4.05 8.92
C ALA A 66 0.24 2.93 9.95
N ARG A 67 0.86 1.77 9.73
CA ARG A 67 0.87 0.67 10.70
C ARG A 67 1.77 0.93 11.89
N ASN A 68 2.70 1.88 11.75
CA ASN A 68 3.66 2.25 12.79
C ASN A 68 4.45 1.05 13.33
N SER A 69 4.92 0.20 12.42
CA SER A 69 5.69 -1.00 12.78
C SER A 69 7.11 -0.64 13.26
N PRO A 70 7.66 -1.41 14.22
CA PRO A 70 9.04 -1.19 14.64
C PRO A 70 10.05 -1.45 13.52
N PRO A 71 11.28 -0.89 13.62
CA PRO A 71 12.35 -1.21 12.68
C PRO A 71 12.67 -2.71 12.63
N GLY A 72 13.24 -3.14 11.51
CA GLY A 72 13.66 -4.53 11.31
C GLY A 72 12.60 -5.41 10.65
N GLY A 73 11.48 -4.83 10.24
CA GLY A 73 10.44 -5.58 9.53
C GLY A 73 10.86 -5.96 8.11
N ILE A 74 10.26 -7.03 7.61
CA ILE A 74 10.51 -7.53 6.26
C ILE A 74 9.19 -7.65 5.51
N HIS A 75 9.15 -7.12 4.29
CA HIS A 75 8.04 -7.31 3.36
C HIS A 75 8.22 -8.69 2.72
N ALA A 76 7.46 -9.69 3.22
CA ALA A 76 7.69 -11.08 2.85
C ALA A 76 6.97 -11.49 1.56
N LYS A 77 5.73 -11.07 1.38
CA LYS A 77 4.97 -11.34 0.16
C LYS A 77 3.80 -10.38 -0.01
N GLN A 78 3.29 -10.30 -1.24
CA GLN A 78 2.24 -9.38 -1.60
C GLN A 78 1.38 -9.97 -2.71
N SER A 79 0.08 -9.72 -2.62
CA SER A 79 -0.87 -10.04 -3.66
C SER A 79 -1.68 -8.79 -3.97
N ILE A 80 -1.80 -8.44 -5.25
CA ILE A 80 -2.59 -7.28 -5.68
C ILE A 80 -3.49 -7.70 -6.82
N ARG A 81 -4.74 -7.25 -6.77
CA ARG A 81 -5.68 -7.35 -7.86
C ARG A 81 -6.09 -5.95 -8.28
N PHE A 82 -5.95 -5.66 -9.57
CA PHE A 82 -6.36 -4.39 -10.15
C PHE A 82 -7.70 -4.56 -10.85
N SER A 83 -8.66 -3.68 -10.57
CA SER A 83 -10.00 -3.73 -11.18
C SER A 83 -10.08 -2.89 -12.44
N ARG A 84 -9.25 -1.87 -12.56
CA ARG A 84 -9.15 -1.00 -13.73
C ARG A 84 -7.83 -0.26 -13.76
N ALA A 85 -7.52 0.34 -14.89
CA ALA A 85 -6.36 1.22 -15.01
C ALA A 85 -6.57 2.51 -14.20
N LEU A 86 -5.47 3.04 -13.66
CA LEU A 86 -5.48 4.34 -13.01
C LEU A 86 -5.46 5.46 -14.06
N ARG A 87 -6.02 6.59 -13.69
CA ARG A 87 -6.02 7.80 -14.51
C ARG A 87 -5.26 8.93 -13.83
N VAL A 88 -4.52 9.67 -14.62
CA VAL A 88 -3.87 10.89 -14.13
C VAL A 88 -4.96 11.88 -13.68
N GLY A 89 -4.77 12.45 -12.51
CA GLY A 89 -5.70 13.42 -11.94
C GLY A 89 -6.71 12.85 -10.94
N GLU A 90 -6.81 11.51 -10.84
CA GLU A 90 -7.74 10.93 -9.87
C GLU A 90 -7.16 10.90 -8.46
N ARG A 91 -8.04 10.82 -7.47
CA ARG A 91 -7.69 10.68 -6.07
C ARG A 91 -8.14 9.32 -5.56
N LEU A 92 -7.26 8.63 -4.86
CA LEU A 92 -7.56 7.34 -4.25
C LEU A 92 -7.66 7.49 -2.74
N SER A 93 -8.58 6.73 -2.14
CA SER A 93 -8.67 6.54 -0.69
C SER A 93 -8.10 5.17 -0.36
N LEU A 94 -7.10 5.15 0.52
CA LEU A 94 -6.38 3.95 0.90
C LEU A 94 -6.71 3.57 2.33
N SER A 95 -7.02 2.30 2.54
CA SER A 95 -7.29 1.76 3.87
C SER A 95 -6.74 0.34 3.97
N GLY A 96 -6.40 -0.06 5.18
CA GLY A 96 -5.91 -1.39 5.47
C GLY A 96 -6.54 -1.98 6.72
N GLU A 97 -6.47 -3.28 6.84
CA GLU A 97 -6.98 -4.04 7.97
C GLU A 97 -6.08 -5.25 8.22
N VAL A 98 -5.77 -5.51 9.48
CA VAL A 98 -5.06 -6.72 9.85
C VAL A 98 -6.02 -7.89 9.74
N VAL A 99 -5.70 -8.83 8.84
CA VAL A 99 -6.58 -9.97 8.56
C VAL A 99 -6.09 -11.27 9.19
N GLU A 100 -4.80 -11.33 9.50
CA GLU A 100 -4.21 -12.52 10.11
C GLU A 100 -2.91 -12.14 10.83
N LYS A 101 -2.61 -12.82 11.94
CA LYS A 101 -1.28 -12.75 12.53
C LYS A 101 -0.91 -14.14 13.05
N TYR A 102 0.35 -14.51 12.92
CA TYR A 102 0.84 -15.83 13.34
C TYR A 102 2.34 -15.80 13.58
N VAL A 103 2.81 -16.83 14.28
CA VAL A 103 4.24 -17.06 14.49
C VAL A 103 4.62 -18.30 13.71
N ARG A 104 5.69 -18.23 12.93
CA ARG A 104 6.24 -19.36 12.20
C ARG A 104 7.76 -19.30 12.28
N ARG A 105 8.37 -20.41 12.74
CA ARG A 105 9.82 -20.49 12.91
C ARG A 105 10.36 -19.31 13.75
N ASP A 106 9.68 -19.03 14.86
CA ASP A 106 9.99 -17.94 15.80
C ASP A 106 9.92 -16.53 15.20
N ARG A 107 9.29 -16.36 14.04
CA ARG A 107 9.10 -15.05 13.40
C ARG A 107 7.65 -14.62 13.45
N PRO A 108 7.40 -13.35 13.81
CA PRO A 108 6.03 -12.83 13.88
C PRO A 108 5.58 -12.32 12.51
N TYR A 109 4.52 -12.92 11.99
CA TYR A 109 3.95 -12.53 10.70
C TYR A 109 2.63 -11.78 10.89
N VAL A 110 2.46 -10.71 10.15
CA VAL A 110 1.21 -9.95 10.08
C VAL A 110 0.77 -9.88 8.63
N VAL A 111 -0.46 -10.30 8.37
CA VAL A 111 -1.07 -10.17 7.05
C VAL A 111 -2.06 -9.01 7.10
N SER A 112 -1.84 -8.02 6.26
CA SER A 112 -2.69 -6.84 6.13
C SER A 112 -3.43 -6.89 4.81
N GLY A 113 -4.75 -6.78 4.85
CA GLY A 113 -5.56 -6.53 3.66
C GLY A 113 -5.56 -5.04 3.36
N PHE A 114 -5.58 -4.67 2.09
CA PHE A 114 -5.67 -3.27 1.70
C PHE A 114 -6.71 -3.05 0.62
N THR A 115 -7.24 -1.84 0.57
CA THR A 115 -8.19 -1.41 -0.44
C THR A 115 -7.82 -0.01 -0.91
N ALA A 116 -7.78 0.18 -2.22
CA ALA A 116 -7.68 1.49 -2.85
C ALA A 116 -8.98 1.73 -3.60
N ALA A 117 -9.70 2.80 -3.22
CA ALA A 117 -10.98 3.16 -3.81
C ALA A 117 -10.89 4.52 -4.48
N ASP A 118 -11.65 4.72 -5.56
CA ASP A 118 -11.76 6.02 -6.21
C ASP A 118 -12.76 6.94 -5.49
N GLU A 119 -12.96 8.15 -6.00
CA GLU A 119 -13.85 9.14 -5.38
C GLU A 119 -15.32 8.70 -5.37
N SER A 120 -15.71 7.76 -6.22
CA SER A 120 -17.06 7.20 -6.22
C SER A 120 -17.23 6.07 -5.20
N GLY A 121 -16.14 5.64 -4.57
CA GLY A 121 -16.14 4.50 -3.66
C GLY A 121 -15.89 3.17 -4.34
N ALA A 122 -15.67 3.15 -5.66
CA ALA A 122 -15.37 1.92 -6.38
C ALA A 122 -13.94 1.48 -6.11
N VAL A 123 -13.76 0.18 -5.85
CA VAL A 123 -12.43 -0.40 -5.60
C VAL A 123 -11.64 -0.45 -6.90
N VAL A 124 -10.45 0.17 -6.90
CA VAL A 124 -9.51 0.16 -8.03
C VAL A 124 -8.48 -0.93 -7.88
N ALA A 125 -8.07 -1.19 -6.65
CA ALA A 125 -7.11 -2.24 -6.33
C ALA A 125 -7.36 -2.75 -4.92
N CYS A 126 -7.07 -4.01 -4.68
CA CYS A 126 -7.12 -4.62 -3.36
C CYS A 126 -6.16 -5.80 -3.32
N GLY A 127 -5.87 -6.26 -2.12
CA GLY A 127 -4.98 -7.40 -1.94
C GLY A 127 -4.51 -7.55 -0.52
N THR A 128 -3.42 -8.30 -0.36
CA THR A 128 -2.82 -8.57 0.94
C THR A 128 -1.33 -8.35 0.91
N ILE A 129 -0.80 -7.94 2.05
CA ILE A 129 0.64 -7.78 2.27
C ILE A 129 1.00 -8.57 3.50
N THR A 130 1.94 -9.50 3.36
CA THR A 130 2.46 -10.28 4.48
C THR A 130 3.81 -9.71 4.87
N SER A 131 3.92 -9.30 6.12
CA SER A 131 5.14 -8.73 6.68
C SER A 131 5.63 -9.59 7.85
N ILE A 132 6.95 -9.73 7.97
CA ILE A 132 7.55 -10.17 9.21
C ILE A 132 7.67 -8.91 10.06
N TRP A 133 7.04 -8.90 11.22
CA TRP A 133 6.95 -7.69 12.04
C TRP A 133 8.30 -7.36 12.67
N GLY A 134 8.65 -6.09 12.67
CA GLY A 134 9.91 -5.66 13.27
C GLY A 134 9.90 -5.80 14.77
N ARG A 135 11.07 -6.06 15.35
CA ARG A 135 11.27 -6.19 16.79
C ARG A 135 11.90 -4.96 17.44
N GLY A 136 12.17 -3.93 16.63
CA GLY A 136 12.77 -2.69 17.12
C GLY A 136 14.29 -2.70 17.20
N GLU A 137 14.95 -3.66 16.54
CA GLU A 137 16.41 -3.79 16.53
C GLU A 137 17.03 -3.21 15.27
#